data_3fee6ebbd6c4b17d36432c4a9c6573ad
#
_entry.id   3fee6ebbd6c4b17d36432c4a9c6573ad
#
_cell.length_a   1.000
_cell.length_b   1.000
_cell.length_c   1.000
_cell.angle_alpha   90.00
_cell.angle_beta   90.00
_cell.angle_gamma   90.00
#
_symmetry.space_group_name_H-M   'P 1'
#
loop_
_entity.id
_entity.type
_entity.pdbx_description
1 polymer ?
#
loop_
_entity_poly.entity_id
_entity_poly.type
_entity_poly.pdbx_seq_one_letter_code
_entity_poly.pdbx_strand_id
1 'polypeptide(L)'
;DTIHVKRIDIHMRDDSHHFIIYRWAGGRAPRAGFRDIGEDFINFARREFVTASQSSFQGLAFPEGVGLRFNRNVDFDLNSHYLNLNGTEPMIGEAYINFFFAEPGEITTFVEPLFETINTINVPPNATRTVGDTWNVSRETHVYMLSSHMHRHGIEYGAFLTENGQDVR
;
A
#
# COMPACT_ATOMS: atom_id res chain seq x y z
N ASP A 1 -10.98 -0.84 -22.71
CA ASP A 1 -9.56 -1.24 -22.79
C ASP A 1 -8.96 -1.23 -21.40
N THR A 2 -8.17 -2.26 -21.07
CA THR A 2 -7.45 -2.40 -19.80
C THR A 2 -5.95 -2.49 -20.04
N ILE A 3 -5.16 -2.14 -19.03
CA ILE A 3 -3.73 -2.38 -18.97
C ILE A 3 -3.43 -3.38 -17.86
N HIS A 4 -2.48 -4.25 -18.11
CA HIS A 4 -2.06 -5.28 -17.19
C HIS A 4 -0.65 -4.99 -16.71
N VAL A 5 -0.42 -5.12 -15.42
CA VAL A 5 0.85 -4.80 -14.76
C VAL A 5 1.37 -6.05 -14.06
N LYS A 6 2.57 -6.49 -14.42
CA LYS A 6 3.23 -7.67 -13.87
C LYS A 6 4.25 -7.36 -12.78
N ARG A 7 4.67 -6.09 -12.67
CA ARG A 7 5.59 -5.64 -11.64
C ARG A 7 5.44 -4.13 -11.41
N ILE A 8 5.64 -3.71 -10.18
CA ILE A 8 5.77 -2.30 -9.79
C ILE A 8 7.05 -2.15 -8.97
N ASP A 9 7.90 -1.21 -9.34
CA ASP A 9 9.05 -0.82 -8.55
C ASP A 9 8.83 0.58 -7.99
N ILE A 10 9.05 0.73 -6.70
CA ILE A 10 9.04 2.00 -6.00
C ILE A 10 10.47 2.29 -5.54
N HIS A 11 10.93 3.50 -5.84
CA HIS A 11 12.19 4.02 -5.35
C HIS A 11 11.92 5.31 -4.59
N MET A 12 12.44 5.42 -3.39
CA MET A 12 12.40 6.63 -2.59
C MET A 12 13.81 7.04 -2.21
N ARG A 13 13.99 8.35 -2.03
CA ARG A 13 15.20 8.85 -1.41
C ARG A 13 15.30 8.35 0.04
N ASP A 14 16.50 8.10 0.51
CA ASP A 14 16.75 7.80 1.92
C ASP A 14 16.14 8.90 2.80
N ASP A 15 15.73 8.54 4.01
CA ASP A 15 14.99 9.40 4.96
C ASP A 15 13.53 9.69 4.58
N SER A 16 13.00 9.11 3.50
CA SER A 16 11.56 9.09 3.23
C SER A 16 10.85 8.15 4.21
N HIS A 17 9.66 8.53 4.69
CA HIS A 17 8.92 7.70 5.63
C HIS A 17 8.13 6.60 4.92
N HIS A 18 7.29 6.98 3.97
CA HIS A 18 6.58 6.04 3.11
C HIS A 18 6.15 6.67 1.79
N PHE A 19 5.81 5.81 0.84
CA PHE A 19 5.18 6.17 -0.41
C PHE A 19 4.05 5.18 -0.70
N ILE A 20 2.82 5.69 -0.86
CA ILE A 20 1.63 4.89 -1.11
C ILE A 20 1.04 5.25 -2.46
N ILE A 21 0.65 4.26 -3.21
CA ILE A 21 -0.04 4.40 -4.49
C ILE A 21 -1.49 4.01 -4.28
N TYR A 22 -2.39 4.93 -4.62
CA TYR A 22 -3.82 4.69 -4.72
C TYR A 22 -4.27 4.81 -6.16
N ARG A 23 -5.27 4.03 -6.54
CA ARG A 23 -6.07 4.30 -7.75
C ARG A 23 -7.33 5.06 -7.35
N TRP A 24 -7.79 5.91 -8.24
CA TRP A 24 -9.02 6.65 -8.03
C TRP A 24 -10.23 5.78 -8.39
N ALA A 25 -11.14 5.56 -7.44
CA ALA A 25 -12.26 4.61 -7.54
C ALA A 25 -13.56 5.27 -8.01
N GLY A 26 -13.50 6.06 -9.05
CA GLY A 26 -14.68 6.65 -9.68
C GLY A 26 -14.97 8.10 -9.32
N GLY A 27 -15.87 8.69 -10.10
CA GLY A 27 -16.09 10.12 -10.10
C GLY A 27 -14.94 10.87 -10.77
N ARG A 28 -14.96 12.20 -10.64
CA ARG A 28 -13.90 13.05 -11.20
C ARG A 28 -12.72 13.08 -10.23
N ALA A 29 -11.54 12.66 -10.70
CA ALA A 29 -10.31 12.83 -9.95
C ALA A 29 -10.02 14.34 -9.71
N PRO A 30 -9.37 14.70 -8.60
CA PRO A 30 -8.87 16.05 -8.40
C PRO A 30 -7.95 16.48 -9.54
N ARG A 31 -7.83 17.79 -9.71
CA ARG A 31 -6.86 18.32 -10.69
C ARG A 31 -5.46 17.80 -10.33
N ALA A 32 -4.71 17.37 -11.34
CA ALA A 32 -3.32 16.97 -11.16
C ALA A 32 -2.48 18.07 -10.50
N GLY A 33 -1.62 17.69 -9.58
CA GLY A 33 -0.76 18.57 -8.81
C GLY A 33 -0.56 18.10 -7.37
N PHE A 34 0.27 18.82 -6.64
CA PHE A 34 0.50 18.55 -5.23
C PHE A 34 -0.66 19.08 -4.38
N ARG A 35 -1.03 18.29 -3.37
CA ARG A 35 -2.05 18.62 -2.35
C ARG A 35 -1.60 18.12 -1.00
N ASP A 36 -2.02 18.79 0.06
CA ASP A 36 -1.94 18.22 1.40
C ASP A 36 -3.04 17.15 1.55
N ILE A 37 -2.64 15.90 1.81
CA ILE A 37 -3.58 14.79 1.93
C ILE A 37 -4.39 14.88 3.23
N GLY A 38 -3.88 15.53 4.28
CA GLY A 38 -4.59 15.78 5.51
C GLY A 38 -5.80 16.69 5.34
N GLU A 39 -5.73 17.64 4.40
CA GLU A 39 -6.84 18.54 4.06
C GLU A 39 -7.84 17.89 3.08
N ASP A 40 -7.44 16.84 2.39
CA ASP A 40 -8.26 16.15 1.37
C ASP A 40 -8.99 14.91 1.92
N PHE A 41 -9.40 14.96 3.18
CA PHE A 41 -10.04 13.82 3.87
C PHE A 41 -11.36 13.38 3.20
N ILE A 42 -12.10 14.30 2.59
CA ILE A 42 -13.37 14.02 1.88
C ILE A 42 -13.17 13.02 0.74
N ASN A 43 -12.01 13.05 0.10
CA ASN A 43 -11.69 12.20 -1.03
C ASN A 43 -11.06 10.84 -0.63
N PHE A 44 -10.79 10.61 0.65
CA PHE A 44 -10.14 9.37 1.10
C PHE A 44 -10.94 8.12 0.73
N ALA A 45 -12.26 8.15 0.85
CA ALA A 45 -13.14 7.04 0.48
C ALA A 45 -13.12 6.67 -1.03
N ARG A 46 -12.53 7.51 -1.87
CA ARG A 46 -12.38 7.28 -3.31
C ARG A 46 -11.00 6.77 -3.70
N ARG A 47 -10.14 6.56 -2.74
CA ARG A 47 -8.80 6.02 -2.93
C ARG A 47 -8.80 4.54 -2.65
N GLU A 48 -8.55 3.75 -3.66
CA GLU A 48 -8.32 2.32 -3.49
C GLU A 48 -6.82 2.06 -3.45
N PHE A 49 -6.38 1.39 -2.40
CA PHE A 49 -4.97 1.04 -2.22
C PHE A 49 -4.47 0.14 -3.36
N VAL A 50 -3.28 0.41 -3.87
CA VAL A 50 -2.60 -0.42 -4.87
C VAL A 50 -1.39 -1.10 -4.26
N THR A 51 -0.45 -0.31 -3.76
CA THR A 51 0.75 -0.80 -3.08
C THR A 51 1.42 0.34 -2.31
N ALA A 52 2.40 0.01 -1.48
CA ALA A 52 3.16 0.99 -0.72
C ALA A 52 4.60 0.52 -0.50
N SER A 53 5.47 1.45 -0.13
CA SER A 53 6.81 1.16 0.37
C SER A 53 7.13 1.98 1.62
N GLN A 54 7.87 1.38 2.55
CA GLN A 54 8.54 2.05 3.68
C GLN A 54 10.08 1.89 3.62
N SER A 55 10.60 1.45 2.48
CA SER A 55 12.02 1.32 2.24
C SER A 55 12.41 2.11 0.99
N SER A 56 13.69 2.46 0.86
CA SER A 56 14.20 3.21 -0.29
C SER A 56 13.99 2.48 -1.62
N PHE A 57 13.82 1.16 -1.57
CA PHE A 57 13.43 0.34 -2.71
C PHE A 57 12.41 -0.73 -2.31
N GLN A 58 11.37 -0.86 -3.12
CA GLN A 58 10.37 -1.94 -3.04
C GLN A 58 10.05 -2.43 -4.44
N GLY A 59 10.35 -3.68 -4.73
CA GLY A 59 9.91 -4.36 -5.95
C GLY A 59 8.72 -5.28 -5.64
N LEU A 60 7.57 -5.01 -6.26
CA LEU A 60 6.39 -5.88 -6.23
C LEU A 60 6.32 -6.61 -7.58
N ALA A 61 6.88 -7.82 -7.64
CA ALA A 61 6.77 -8.70 -8.79
C ALA A 61 5.78 -9.82 -8.50
N PHE A 62 4.86 -10.06 -9.42
CA PHE A 62 3.90 -11.15 -9.31
C PHE A 62 4.45 -12.44 -9.93
N PRO A 63 3.95 -13.62 -9.51
CA PRO A 63 4.25 -14.88 -10.19
C PRO A 63 3.83 -14.84 -11.66
N GLU A 64 4.36 -15.78 -12.44
CA GLU A 64 3.98 -15.94 -13.85
C GLU A 64 2.46 -16.09 -14.00
N GLY A 65 1.89 -15.40 -14.96
CA GLY A 65 0.45 -15.38 -15.22
C GLY A 65 -0.38 -14.57 -14.24
N VAL A 66 0.21 -13.94 -13.22
CA VAL A 66 -0.46 -13.16 -12.20
C VAL A 66 -0.11 -11.68 -12.32
N GLY A 67 -1.05 -10.80 -12.02
CA GLY A 67 -0.79 -9.36 -12.02
C GLY A 67 -1.97 -8.49 -11.66
N LEU A 68 -1.79 -7.19 -11.79
CA LEU A 68 -2.82 -6.19 -11.58
C LEU A 68 -3.48 -5.80 -12.90
N ARG A 69 -4.74 -5.43 -12.82
CA ARG A 69 -5.51 -4.89 -13.94
C ARG A 69 -6.01 -3.50 -13.61
N PHE A 70 -5.77 -2.56 -14.50
CA PHE A 70 -6.29 -1.21 -14.43
C PHE A 70 -7.08 -0.86 -15.67
N ASN A 71 -8.02 0.06 -15.55
CA ASN A 71 -8.61 0.72 -16.71
C ASN A 71 -7.55 1.57 -17.42
N ARG A 72 -7.60 1.67 -18.72
CA ARG A 72 -6.60 2.40 -19.50
C ARG A 72 -6.42 3.87 -19.09
N ASN A 73 -7.51 4.49 -18.62
CA ASN A 73 -7.51 5.89 -18.17
C ASN A 73 -7.61 5.97 -16.64
N VAL A 74 -6.87 5.11 -15.93
CA VAL A 74 -6.82 5.16 -14.47
C VAL A 74 -6.09 6.42 -14.00
N ASP A 75 -6.67 7.12 -13.05
CA ASP A 75 -5.98 8.17 -12.31
C ASP A 75 -5.34 7.57 -11.06
N PHE A 76 -4.07 7.90 -10.83
CA PHE A 76 -3.36 7.55 -9.61
C PHE A 76 -3.25 8.75 -8.70
N ASP A 77 -3.40 8.50 -7.40
CA ASP A 77 -3.10 9.44 -6.34
C ASP A 77 -1.90 8.90 -5.53
N LEU A 78 -0.85 9.71 -5.44
CA LEU A 78 0.44 9.31 -4.92
C LEU A 78 0.67 10.02 -3.59
N ASN A 79 0.70 9.27 -2.50
CA ASN A 79 0.96 9.80 -1.18
C ASN A 79 2.43 9.61 -0.82
N SER A 80 3.20 10.69 -0.86
CA SER A 80 4.57 10.72 -0.40
C SER A 80 4.66 11.39 0.97
N HIS A 81 5.27 10.72 1.93
CA HIS A 81 5.45 11.23 3.28
C HIS A 81 6.93 11.27 3.65
N TYR A 82 7.37 12.43 4.07
CA TYR A 82 8.76 12.71 4.41
C TYR A 82 8.85 13.23 5.85
N LEU A 83 9.89 12.83 6.57
CA LEU A 83 10.16 13.30 7.93
C LEU A 83 11.51 14.00 7.95
N ASN A 84 11.51 15.32 8.09
CA ASN A 84 12.74 16.07 8.32
C ASN A 84 13.10 16.04 9.81
N LEU A 85 13.82 15.00 10.20
CA LEU A 85 14.23 14.80 11.60
C LEU A 85 15.41 15.70 12.03
N ASN A 86 16.12 16.28 11.08
CA ASN A 86 17.27 17.16 11.34
C ASN A 86 16.88 18.65 11.44
N GLY A 87 15.64 18.98 11.22
CA GLY A 87 14.89 20.16 11.63
C GLY A 87 15.30 21.54 11.12
N THR A 88 16.54 21.77 10.73
CA THR A 88 17.04 23.11 10.41
C THR A 88 17.33 23.33 8.92
N GLU A 89 17.64 22.29 8.20
CA GLU A 89 17.97 22.39 6.77
C GLU A 89 16.85 21.81 5.90
N PRO A 90 16.56 22.39 4.74
CA PRO A 90 15.60 21.84 3.80
C PRO A 90 16.00 20.44 3.34
N MET A 91 15.04 19.55 3.25
CA MET A 91 15.18 18.21 2.68
C MET A 91 14.55 18.16 1.29
N ILE A 92 15.19 17.41 0.39
CA ILE A 92 14.60 17.09 -0.92
C ILE A 92 13.92 15.73 -0.80
N GLY A 93 12.58 15.70 -0.93
CA GLY A 93 11.81 14.48 -1.06
C GLY A 93 11.73 14.05 -2.53
N GLU A 94 11.94 12.78 -2.78
CA GLU A 94 11.95 12.21 -4.13
C GLU A 94 11.40 10.79 -4.10
N ALA A 95 10.46 10.48 -5.01
CA ALA A 95 9.95 9.12 -5.19
C ALA A 95 9.67 8.85 -6.66
N TYR A 96 9.97 7.64 -7.11
CA TYR A 96 9.75 7.16 -8.47
C TYR A 96 8.98 5.86 -8.47
N ILE A 97 8.11 5.71 -9.45
CA ILE A 97 7.37 4.49 -9.69
C ILE A 97 7.62 4.03 -11.11
N ASN A 98 7.95 2.76 -11.28
CA ASN A 98 8.01 2.10 -12.57
C ASN A 98 6.93 1.02 -12.63
N PHE A 99 6.03 1.11 -13.60
CA PHE A 99 5.07 0.09 -13.92
C PHE A 99 5.60 -0.74 -15.09
N PHE A 100 5.73 -2.05 -14.90
CA PHE A 100 6.12 -2.99 -15.94
C PHE A 100 4.86 -3.66 -16.47
N PHE A 101 4.53 -3.31 -17.69
CA PHE A 101 3.34 -3.83 -18.35
C PHE A 101 3.56 -5.24 -18.87
N ALA A 102 2.49 -6.00 -18.89
CA ALA A 102 2.45 -7.33 -19.47
C ALA A 102 2.01 -7.26 -20.92
N GLU A 103 2.49 -8.21 -21.71
CA GLU A 103 2.01 -8.44 -23.07
C GLU A 103 0.58 -9.00 -23.06
N PRO A 104 -0.19 -8.82 -24.15
CA PRO A 104 -1.52 -9.39 -24.27
C PRO A 104 -1.53 -10.91 -24.04
N GLY A 105 -2.32 -11.38 -23.08
CA GLY A 105 -2.42 -12.80 -22.72
C GLY A 105 -1.38 -13.31 -21.73
N GLU A 106 -0.38 -12.51 -21.36
CA GLU A 106 0.63 -12.89 -20.37
C GLU A 106 0.05 -13.06 -18.97
N ILE A 107 -0.96 -12.24 -18.59
CA ILE A 107 -1.63 -12.33 -17.29
C ILE A 107 -3.03 -12.95 -17.46
N THR A 108 -3.28 -14.01 -16.72
CA THR A 108 -4.55 -14.75 -16.70
C THR A 108 -5.27 -14.66 -15.34
N THR A 109 -4.54 -14.35 -14.28
CA THR A 109 -5.05 -14.21 -12.92
C THR A 109 -4.79 -12.80 -12.40
N PHE A 110 -5.85 -12.12 -11.96
CA PHE A 110 -5.75 -10.77 -11.44
C PHE A 110 -5.87 -10.76 -9.93
N VAL A 111 -4.94 -10.07 -9.28
CA VAL A 111 -4.97 -9.85 -7.83
C VAL A 111 -5.64 -8.52 -7.51
N GLU A 112 -6.30 -8.49 -6.39
CA GLU A 112 -6.86 -7.27 -5.81
C GLU A 112 -6.14 -7.01 -4.48
N PRO A 113 -5.63 -5.80 -4.26
CA PRO A 113 -5.09 -5.41 -2.97
C PRO A 113 -6.20 -5.35 -1.92
N LEU A 114 -5.90 -5.85 -0.74
CA LEU A 114 -6.70 -5.65 0.43
C LEU A 114 -5.91 -4.79 1.42
N PHE A 115 -6.56 -3.80 1.98
CA PHE A 115 -5.96 -2.89 2.93
C PHE A 115 -6.82 -2.79 4.19
N GLU A 116 -6.28 -3.27 5.30
CA GLU A 116 -6.92 -3.23 6.60
C GLU A 116 -6.11 -2.35 7.56
N THR A 117 -6.79 -1.68 8.46
CA THR A 117 -6.16 -0.78 9.43
C THR A 117 -6.65 -1.07 10.85
N ILE A 118 -5.72 -1.10 11.78
CA ILE A 118 -6.02 -1.14 13.22
C ILE A 118 -5.82 0.27 13.78
N ASN A 119 -6.91 0.99 13.99
CA ASN A 119 -6.88 2.39 14.47
C ASN A 119 -7.05 2.52 15.99
N THR A 120 -7.23 1.41 16.70
CA THR A 120 -7.50 1.37 18.14
C THR A 120 -6.25 1.12 18.99
N ILE A 121 -5.08 1.48 18.47
CA ILE A 121 -3.81 1.26 19.14
C ILE A 121 -3.68 2.28 20.27
N ASN A 122 -3.66 1.79 21.53
CA ASN A 122 -3.40 2.60 22.71
C ASN A 122 -2.35 1.90 23.57
N VAL A 123 -1.14 2.46 23.61
CA VAL A 123 -0.02 1.94 24.38
C VAL A 123 0.33 2.94 25.48
N PRO A 124 0.15 2.58 26.78
CA PRO A 124 0.53 3.45 27.89
C PRO A 124 2.05 3.76 27.88
N PRO A 125 2.47 4.84 28.55
CA PRO A 125 3.90 5.13 28.72
C PRO A 125 4.66 3.97 29.36
N ASN A 126 5.86 3.68 28.86
CA ASN A 126 6.74 2.61 29.34
C ASN A 126 6.14 1.20 29.29
N ALA A 127 5.19 0.96 28.38
CA ALA A 127 4.56 -0.33 28.19
C ALA A 127 4.76 -0.87 26.77
N THR A 128 4.67 -2.17 26.64
CA THR A 128 4.52 -2.88 25.35
C THR A 128 3.15 -3.51 25.29
N ARG A 129 2.50 -3.41 24.14
CA ARG A 129 1.17 -3.98 23.94
C ARG A 129 1.06 -4.61 22.56
N THR A 130 0.53 -5.83 22.50
CA THR A 130 0.10 -6.45 21.26
C THR A 130 -1.37 -6.09 21.01
N VAL A 131 -1.67 -5.64 19.82
CA VAL A 131 -3.02 -5.39 19.33
C VAL A 131 -3.22 -6.19 18.05
N GLY A 132 -4.44 -6.61 17.79
CA GLY A 132 -4.77 -7.37 16.60
C GLY A 132 -6.21 -7.13 16.19
N ASP A 133 -6.51 -7.53 14.97
CA ASP A 133 -7.85 -7.59 14.43
C ASP A 133 -8.03 -8.89 13.66
N THR A 134 -9.26 -9.26 13.41
CA THR A 134 -9.60 -10.50 12.69
C THR A 134 -10.45 -10.17 11.48
N TRP A 135 -10.05 -10.72 10.37
CA TRP A 135 -10.70 -10.52 9.11
C TRP A 135 -11.20 -11.85 8.53
N ASN A 136 -12.47 -11.88 8.15
CA ASN A 136 -13.10 -13.10 7.68
C ASN A 136 -12.91 -13.25 6.16
N VAL A 137 -12.28 -14.36 5.78
CA VAL A 137 -12.17 -14.76 4.37
C VAL A 137 -13.43 -15.58 4.03
N SER A 138 -14.35 -14.99 3.26
CA SER A 138 -15.65 -15.58 2.95
C SER A 138 -15.66 -16.47 1.70
N ARG A 139 -14.54 -16.58 1.00
CA ARG A 139 -14.37 -17.38 -0.23
C ARG A 139 -12.97 -17.93 -0.32
N GLU A 140 -12.78 -18.97 -1.12
CA GLU A 140 -11.44 -19.45 -1.45
C GLU A 140 -10.58 -18.28 -1.97
N THR A 141 -9.44 -18.09 -1.35
CA THR A 141 -8.56 -16.95 -1.60
C THR A 141 -7.10 -17.40 -1.57
N HIS A 142 -6.34 -17.00 -2.58
CA HIS A 142 -4.90 -17.18 -2.63
C HIS A 142 -4.22 -15.86 -2.26
N VAL A 143 -3.43 -15.87 -1.19
CA VAL A 143 -2.66 -14.70 -0.74
C VAL A 143 -1.28 -14.78 -1.36
N TYR A 144 -0.93 -13.80 -2.20
CA TYR A 144 0.38 -13.74 -2.85
C TYR A 144 1.42 -12.94 -2.06
N MET A 145 0.97 -11.99 -1.26
CA MET A 145 1.84 -11.14 -0.46
C MET A 145 1.11 -10.64 0.78
N LEU A 146 1.84 -10.59 1.88
CA LEU A 146 1.45 -9.90 3.11
C LEU A 146 2.50 -8.83 3.41
N SER A 147 2.06 -7.66 3.83
CA SER A 147 2.91 -6.56 4.22
C SER A 147 2.25 -5.76 5.34
N SER A 148 3.04 -5.05 6.11
CA SER A 148 2.54 -4.16 7.16
C SER A 148 3.18 -2.79 7.07
N HIS A 149 2.46 -1.79 7.58
CA HIS A 149 2.98 -0.47 7.88
C HIS A 149 2.93 -0.26 9.38
N MET A 150 4.07 0.04 9.97
CA MET A 150 4.18 0.39 11.38
C MET A 150 4.99 1.68 11.54
N HIS A 151 4.68 2.46 12.58
CA HIS A 151 5.46 3.60 12.96
C HIS A 151 6.66 3.18 13.83
N ARG A 152 7.55 4.12 14.14
CA ARG A 152 8.88 3.88 14.78
C ARG A 152 8.86 3.07 16.08
N HIS A 153 7.72 2.96 16.75
CA HIS A 153 7.57 2.18 17.98
C HIS A 153 7.00 0.76 17.74
N GLY A 154 6.71 0.42 16.48
CA GLY A 154 6.34 -0.94 16.10
C GLY A 154 7.55 -1.87 16.22
N ILE A 155 7.35 -3.03 16.83
CA ILE A 155 8.42 -4.00 17.10
C ILE A 155 8.25 -5.21 16.20
N GLU A 156 7.02 -5.70 16.05
CA GLU A 156 6.72 -6.94 15.35
C GLU A 156 5.33 -6.88 14.71
N TYR A 157 5.22 -7.55 13.58
CA TYR A 157 3.97 -7.81 12.89
C TYR A 157 3.85 -9.31 12.61
N GLY A 158 2.66 -9.86 12.87
CA GLY A 158 2.31 -11.23 12.52
C GLY A 158 0.95 -11.29 11.86
N ALA A 159 0.81 -12.14 10.84
CA ALA A 159 -0.48 -12.51 10.25
C ALA A 159 -0.64 -14.02 10.38
N PHE A 160 -1.79 -14.45 10.85
CA PHE A 160 -2.08 -15.85 11.13
C PHE A 160 -3.35 -16.27 10.41
N LEU A 161 -3.35 -17.45 9.85
CA LEU A 161 -4.57 -18.11 9.41
C LEU A 161 -5.20 -18.79 10.63
N THR A 162 -6.45 -18.42 10.94
CA THR A 162 -7.19 -18.99 12.06
C THR A 162 -8.33 -19.85 11.52
N GLU A 163 -8.35 -21.11 11.89
CA GLU A 163 -9.43 -22.05 11.59
C GLU A 163 -10.03 -22.59 12.88
N ASN A 164 -11.36 -22.56 12.99
CA ASN A 164 -12.09 -23.01 14.19
C ASN A 164 -11.57 -22.40 15.50
N GLY A 165 -11.13 -21.15 15.47
CA GLY A 165 -10.61 -20.43 16.63
C GLY A 165 -9.18 -20.80 17.04
N GLN A 166 -8.45 -21.52 16.20
CA GLN A 166 -7.04 -21.86 16.41
C GLN A 166 -6.19 -21.33 15.25
N ASP A 167 -5.05 -20.74 15.60
CA ASP A 167 -4.07 -20.30 14.61
C ASP A 167 -3.40 -21.56 14.01
N VAL A 168 -3.53 -21.69 12.69
CA VAL A 168 -2.97 -22.83 11.95
C VAL A 168 -1.72 -22.45 11.17
N ARG A 169 -1.47 -21.15 11.04
CA ARG A 169 -0.24 -20.59 10.44
C ARG A 169 -0.04 -19.15 10.76
#